data_1b1031c69b4301d8100a1d7dab02e4d7
#
_entry.id   1b1031c69b4301d8100a1d7dab02e4d7
#
_cell.length_a   1.000
_cell.length_b   1.000
_cell.length_c   1.000
_cell.angle_alpha   90.00
_cell.angle_beta   90.00
_cell.angle_gamma   90.00
#
_symmetry.space_group_name_H-M   'P 1'
#
loop_
_entity.id
_entity.type
_entity.pdbx_description
1 polymer ?
#
loop_
_entity_poly.entity_id
_entity_poly.type
_entity_poly.pdbx_seq_one_letter_code
_entity_poly.pdbx_strand_id
1 'polypeptide(L)'
;VMHRLGMDAYAHRYLSELSGGQRQLVALAQMMVGTPALMLLDEPTSALDLHHQLFVLDTVRKKAHEDDSLALVAIHDINLACRMCDELIVLHRGEILAQGVPSEVITPELIEQVYAVKADILQHGGVPIIAAHAVTKTPTMGENDRKGIRH
;
A
#
# COMPACT_ATOMS: atom_id res chain seq x y z
N VAL A 1 -8.74 -19.33 -7.65
CA VAL A 1 -8.39 -17.95 -7.28
C VAL A 1 -9.61 -17.17 -6.79
N MET A 2 -10.71 -17.08 -7.57
CA MET A 2 -11.91 -16.31 -7.17
C MET A 2 -12.46 -16.76 -5.82
N HIS A 3 -12.53 -18.04 -5.55
CA HIS A 3 -12.93 -18.59 -4.24
C HIS A 3 -12.01 -18.10 -3.11
N ARG A 4 -10.69 -18.08 -3.30
CA ARG A 4 -9.73 -17.55 -2.31
C ARG A 4 -9.96 -16.06 -2.00
N LEU A 5 -10.49 -15.29 -2.97
CA LEU A 5 -10.80 -13.86 -2.82
C LEU A 5 -12.24 -13.59 -2.40
N GLY A 6 -13.03 -14.63 -2.09
CA GLY A 6 -14.45 -14.48 -1.71
C GLY A 6 -15.32 -13.91 -2.83
N MET A 7 -14.92 -14.10 -4.10
CA MET A 7 -15.50 -13.45 -5.27
C MET A 7 -16.44 -14.36 -6.06
N ASP A 8 -16.79 -15.54 -5.55
CA ASP A 8 -17.64 -16.52 -6.25
C ASP A 8 -18.98 -15.94 -6.71
N ALA A 9 -19.57 -15.04 -5.90
CA ALA A 9 -20.84 -14.37 -6.22
C ALA A 9 -20.73 -13.42 -7.44
N TYR A 10 -19.53 -13.05 -7.86
CA TYR A 10 -19.29 -12.12 -8.98
C TYR A 10 -18.82 -12.82 -10.24
N ALA A 11 -18.62 -14.14 -10.22
CA ALA A 11 -18.04 -14.92 -11.32
C ALA A 11 -18.79 -14.80 -12.66
N HIS A 12 -20.09 -14.47 -12.59
CA HIS A 12 -20.97 -14.34 -13.78
C HIS A 12 -21.41 -12.91 -14.06
N ARG A 13 -20.82 -11.90 -13.37
CA ARG A 13 -21.15 -10.48 -13.58
C ARG A 13 -20.19 -9.86 -14.59
N TYR A 14 -20.70 -8.90 -15.36
CA TYR A 14 -19.84 -8.06 -16.19
C TYR A 14 -19.04 -7.07 -15.33
N LEU A 15 -17.84 -6.72 -15.79
CA LEU A 15 -16.97 -5.76 -15.08
C LEU A 15 -17.65 -4.39 -14.87
N SER A 16 -18.54 -3.99 -15.79
CA SER A 16 -19.33 -2.75 -15.69
C SER A 16 -20.33 -2.74 -14.53
N GLU A 17 -20.73 -3.91 -14.04
CA GLU A 17 -21.68 -4.06 -12.93
C GLU A 17 -20.98 -4.09 -11.57
N LEU A 18 -19.65 -4.12 -11.55
CA LEU A 18 -18.85 -4.20 -10.33
C LEU A 18 -18.47 -2.81 -9.80
N SER A 19 -18.45 -2.67 -8.48
CA SER A 19 -17.89 -1.48 -7.83
C SER A 19 -16.38 -1.34 -8.10
N GLY A 20 -15.79 -0.18 -7.80
CA GLY A 20 -14.36 0.05 -7.95
C GLY A 20 -13.52 -1.00 -7.19
N GLY A 21 -13.82 -1.24 -5.92
CA GLY A 21 -13.13 -2.25 -5.11
C GLY A 21 -13.31 -3.67 -5.66
N GLN A 22 -14.52 -4.04 -6.14
CA GLN A 22 -14.75 -5.34 -6.75
C GLN A 22 -13.95 -5.53 -8.05
N ARG A 23 -13.83 -4.49 -8.90
CA ARG A 23 -12.97 -4.53 -10.08
C ARG A 23 -11.50 -4.70 -9.72
N GLN A 24 -11.06 -4.06 -8.64
CA GLN A 24 -9.69 -4.21 -8.13
C GLN A 24 -9.40 -5.64 -7.67
N LEU A 25 -10.35 -6.28 -6.98
CA LEU A 25 -10.25 -7.70 -6.60
C LEU A 25 -10.24 -8.64 -7.82
N VAL A 26 -10.99 -8.33 -8.88
CA VAL A 26 -10.95 -9.10 -10.14
C VAL A 26 -9.58 -8.98 -10.80
N ALA A 27 -9.01 -7.77 -10.90
CA ALA A 27 -7.68 -7.56 -11.45
C ALA A 27 -6.61 -8.34 -10.66
N LEU A 28 -6.71 -8.33 -9.33
CA LEU A 28 -5.85 -9.14 -8.46
C LEU A 28 -6.04 -10.64 -8.74
N ALA A 29 -7.29 -11.11 -8.86
CA ALA A 29 -7.58 -12.51 -9.19
C ALA A 29 -6.95 -12.94 -10.51
N GLN A 30 -7.02 -12.09 -11.54
CA GLN A 30 -6.40 -12.35 -12.84
C GLN A 30 -4.88 -12.49 -12.75
N MET A 31 -4.22 -11.58 -12.01
CA MET A 31 -2.78 -11.66 -11.78
C MET A 31 -2.38 -12.95 -11.05
N MET A 32 -3.20 -13.39 -10.11
CA MET A 32 -2.92 -14.58 -9.30
C MET A 32 -3.22 -15.92 -9.99
N VAL A 33 -3.82 -15.92 -11.17
CA VAL A 33 -4.08 -17.18 -11.93
C VAL A 33 -2.76 -17.84 -12.38
N GLY A 34 -1.75 -17.02 -12.68
CA GLY A 34 -0.42 -17.53 -13.04
C GLY A 34 0.47 -17.76 -11.81
N THR A 35 1.71 -18.15 -12.08
CA THR A 35 2.81 -18.23 -11.11
C THR A 35 3.90 -17.24 -11.54
N PRO A 36 3.66 -15.91 -11.46
CA PRO A 36 4.63 -14.92 -11.87
C PRO A 36 5.81 -14.91 -10.90
N ALA A 37 7.04 -14.76 -11.41
CA ALA A 37 8.22 -14.58 -10.58
C ALA A 37 8.21 -13.21 -9.84
N LEU A 38 7.49 -12.22 -10.39
CA LEU A 38 7.33 -10.89 -9.83
C LEU A 38 5.89 -10.41 -10.01
N MET A 39 5.27 -10.00 -8.91
CA MET A 39 3.98 -9.30 -8.89
C MET A 39 4.22 -7.80 -8.61
N LEU A 40 3.72 -6.93 -9.49
CA LEU A 40 3.77 -5.48 -9.30
C LEU A 40 2.35 -4.97 -9.04
N LEU A 41 2.14 -4.37 -7.87
CA LEU A 41 0.85 -3.84 -7.45
C LEU A 41 0.98 -2.36 -7.10
N ASP A 42 0.19 -1.54 -7.80
CA ASP A 42 0.11 -0.12 -7.54
C ASP A 42 -1.17 0.19 -6.78
N GLU A 43 -1.03 0.57 -5.50
CA GLU A 43 -2.13 0.89 -4.59
C GLU A 43 -3.28 -0.13 -4.57
N PRO A 44 -3.03 -1.44 -4.40
CA PRO A 44 -4.06 -2.46 -4.55
C PRO A 44 -5.15 -2.40 -3.47
N THR A 45 -5.04 -1.46 -2.53
CA THR A 45 -5.93 -1.34 -1.36
C THR A 45 -6.66 0.02 -1.28
N SER A 46 -6.39 0.96 -2.19
CA SER A 46 -6.87 2.35 -2.10
C SER A 46 -8.39 2.52 -2.10
N ALA A 47 -9.13 1.62 -2.76
CA ALA A 47 -10.61 1.65 -2.85
C ALA A 47 -11.31 0.64 -1.92
N LEU A 48 -10.58 0.06 -0.95
CA LEU A 48 -11.05 -1.02 -0.09
C LEU A 48 -11.18 -0.54 1.37
N ASP A 49 -12.14 -1.11 2.09
CA ASP A 49 -12.21 -0.97 3.55
C ASP A 49 -11.09 -1.78 4.25
N LEU A 50 -10.89 -1.52 5.53
CA LEU A 50 -9.82 -2.13 6.33
C LEU A 50 -9.80 -3.67 6.26
N HIS A 51 -10.98 -4.30 6.30
CA HIS A 51 -11.09 -5.76 6.21
C HIS A 51 -10.53 -6.27 4.88
N HIS A 52 -10.97 -5.68 3.78
CA HIS A 52 -10.55 -6.08 2.44
C HIS A 52 -9.08 -5.70 2.16
N GLN A 53 -8.58 -4.58 2.71
CA GLN A 53 -7.17 -4.20 2.60
C GLN A 53 -6.26 -5.27 3.20
N LEU A 54 -6.53 -5.67 4.45
CA LEU A 54 -5.77 -6.72 5.14
C LEU A 54 -5.87 -8.06 4.39
N PHE A 55 -7.08 -8.41 3.95
CA PHE A 55 -7.33 -9.65 3.22
C PHE A 55 -6.56 -9.73 1.90
N VAL A 56 -6.55 -8.65 1.11
CA VAL A 56 -5.83 -8.56 -0.17
C VAL A 56 -4.33 -8.73 0.05
N LEU A 57 -3.74 -7.97 0.98
CA LEU A 57 -2.31 -8.00 1.21
C LEU A 57 -1.85 -9.35 1.81
N ASP A 58 -2.62 -9.93 2.73
CA ASP A 58 -2.35 -11.27 3.24
C ASP A 58 -2.41 -12.34 2.14
N THR A 59 -3.37 -12.20 1.21
CA THR A 59 -3.49 -13.11 0.07
C THR A 59 -2.31 -12.98 -0.89
N VAL A 60 -1.87 -11.75 -1.19
CA VAL A 60 -0.67 -11.49 -2.03
C VAL A 60 0.58 -12.06 -1.37
N ARG A 61 0.77 -11.79 -0.07
CA ARG A 61 1.91 -12.29 0.70
C ARG A 61 1.96 -13.82 0.70
N LYS A 62 0.84 -14.48 1.00
CA LYS A 62 0.74 -15.95 0.97
C LYS A 62 1.08 -16.51 -0.41
N LYS A 63 0.54 -15.89 -1.48
CA LYS A 63 0.84 -16.29 -2.85
C LYS A 63 2.32 -16.15 -3.18
N ALA A 64 2.94 -15.03 -2.79
CA ALA A 64 4.36 -14.82 -2.99
C ALA A 64 5.21 -15.90 -2.32
N HIS A 65 4.90 -16.24 -1.07
CA HIS A 65 5.60 -17.32 -0.34
C HIS A 65 5.32 -18.72 -0.93
N GLU A 66 4.06 -19.03 -1.31
CA GLU A 66 3.69 -20.34 -1.90
C GLU A 66 4.42 -20.58 -3.22
N ASP A 67 4.62 -19.54 -4.03
CA ASP A 67 5.20 -19.62 -5.37
C ASP A 67 6.71 -19.32 -5.39
N ASP A 68 7.34 -19.05 -4.25
CA ASP A 68 8.73 -18.54 -4.15
C ASP A 68 8.96 -17.34 -5.09
N SER A 69 8.05 -16.38 -5.05
CA SER A 69 8.01 -15.22 -5.93
C SER A 69 8.11 -13.92 -5.13
N LEU A 70 8.40 -12.80 -5.82
CA LEU A 70 8.47 -11.47 -5.23
C LEU A 70 7.16 -10.71 -5.48
N ALA A 71 6.64 -10.02 -4.46
CA ALA A 71 5.58 -9.03 -4.60
C ALA A 71 6.12 -7.64 -4.25
N LEU A 72 6.11 -6.71 -5.20
CA LEU A 72 6.40 -5.30 -4.98
C LEU A 72 5.08 -4.52 -4.98
N VAL A 73 4.78 -3.89 -3.84
CA VAL A 73 3.49 -3.24 -3.61
C VAL A 73 3.70 -1.78 -3.22
N ALA A 74 3.14 -0.84 -3.98
CA ALA A 74 3.06 0.54 -3.57
C ALA A 74 1.90 0.72 -2.58
N ILE A 75 2.18 1.22 -1.37
CA ILE A 75 1.21 1.39 -0.29
C ILE A 75 1.36 2.80 0.30
N HIS A 76 0.25 3.53 0.45
CA HIS A 76 0.27 4.85 1.10
C HIS A 76 0.15 4.78 2.62
N ASP A 77 -0.57 3.80 3.15
CA ASP A 77 -0.69 3.61 4.59
C ASP A 77 0.57 2.92 5.14
N ILE A 78 1.40 3.71 5.80
CA ILE A 78 2.68 3.25 6.35
C ILE A 78 2.50 2.21 7.47
N ASN A 79 1.44 2.30 8.28
CA ASN A 79 1.16 1.30 9.32
C ASN A 79 0.75 -0.03 8.69
N LEU A 80 -0.01 0.03 7.59
CA LEU A 80 -0.38 -1.15 6.82
C LEU A 80 0.86 -1.77 6.15
N ALA A 81 1.75 -0.96 5.57
CA ALA A 81 3.00 -1.41 4.98
C ALA A 81 3.90 -2.11 6.03
N CYS A 82 4.09 -1.49 7.20
CA CYS A 82 4.88 -2.10 8.30
C CYS A 82 4.35 -3.45 8.76
N ARG A 83 3.04 -3.63 8.71
CA ARG A 83 2.39 -4.88 9.17
C ARG A 83 2.44 -5.99 8.13
N MET A 84 2.35 -5.63 6.84
CA MET A 84 2.07 -6.59 5.78
C MET A 84 3.30 -6.93 4.93
N CYS A 85 4.31 -6.06 4.90
CA CYS A 85 5.51 -6.25 4.09
C CYS A 85 6.67 -6.80 4.94
N ASP A 86 7.47 -7.68 4.33
CA ASP A 86 8.68 -8.24 4.96
C ASP A 86 9.82 -7.20 4.92
N GLU A 87 9.90 -6.40 3.84
CA GLU A 87 10.83 -5.29 3.67
C GLU A 87 10.10 -4.05 3.15
N LEU A 88 10.62 -2.88 3.49
CA LEU A 88 10.17 -1.59 3.01
C LEU A 88 11.25 -0.94 2.14
N ILE A 89 10.81 -0.27 1.08
CA ILE A 89 11.61 0.67 0.29
C ILE A 89 10.92 2.03 0.40
N VAL A 90 11.55 2.99 1.05
CA VAL A 90 11.02 4.33 1.23
C VAL A 90 11.55 5.24 0.12
N LEU A 91 10.64 5.69 -0.75
CA LEU A 91 10.93 6.62 -1.82
C LEU A 91 10.59 8.05 -1.39
N HIS A 92 11.51 8.97 -1.59
CA HIS A 92 11.29 10.40 -1.35
C HIS A 92 11.95 11.23 -2.44
N ARG A 93 11.18 12.09 -3.10
CA ARG A 93 11.65 12.97 -4.19
C ARG A 93 12.41 12.27 -5.32
N GLY A 94 12.00 11.03 -5.65
CA GLY A 94 12.59 10.23 -6.72
C GLY A 94 13.84 9.43 -6.33
N GLU A 95 14.22 9.43 -5.06
CA GLU A 95 15.36 8.69 -4.54
C GLU A 95 14.92 7.67 -3.48
N ILE A 96 15.67 6.58 -3.36
CA ILE A 96 15.51 5.62 -2.26
C ILE A 96 16.17 6.24 -1.02
N LEU A 97 15.35 6.57 -0.02
CA LEU A 97 15.81 7.16 1.23
C LEU A 97 16.22 6.10 2.25
N ALA A 98 15.49 4.99 2.30
CA ALA A 98 15.77 3.88 3.19
C ALA A 98 15.23 2.57 2.60
N GLN A 99 15.85 1.45 2.96
CA GLN A 99 15.42 0.10 2.60
C GLN A 99 15.78 -0.88 3.72
N GLY A 100 14.92 -1.83 4.02
CA GLY A 100 15.15 -2.89 5.00
C GLY A 100 13.86 -3.32 5.70
N VAL A 101 14.01 -4.07 6.77
CA VAL A 101 12.87 -4.53 7.58
C VAL A 101 12.19 -3.35 8.29
N PRO A 102 10.87 -3.38 8.48
CA PRO A 102 10.12 -2.24 9.05
C PRO A 102 10.70 -1.72 10.37
N SER A 103 11.14 -2.61 11.26
CA SER A 103 11.68 -2.24 12.60
C SER A 103 13.00 -1.47 12.55
N GLU A 104 13.76 -1.59 11.46
CA GLU A 104 15.02 -0.88 11.26
C GLU A 104 14.84 0.41 10.46
N VAL A 105 13.91 0.40 9.50
CA VAL A 105 13.67 1.51 8.59
C VAL A 105 12.85 2.62 9.24
N ILE A 106 11.83 2.27 10.05
CA ILE A 106 10.90 3.24 10.60
C ILE A 106 11.45 3.91 11.86
N THR A 107 11.83 5.16 11.71
CA THR A 107 12.28 6.03 12.81
C THR A 107 11.49 7.34 12.83
N PRO A 108 11.43 8.05 13.99
CA PRO A 108 10.77 9.36 14.07
C PRO A 108 11.35 10.36 13.06
N GLU A 109 12.68 10.33 12.85
CA GLU A 109 13.40 11.22 11.93
C GLU A 109 13.00 10.95 10.48
N LEU A 110 12.89 9.67 10.06
CA LEU A 110 12.42 9.29 8.74
C LEU A 110 10.99 9.79 8.50
N ILE A 111 10.11 9.59 9.49
CA ILE A 111 8.71 10.03 9.40
C ILE A 111 8.62 11.56 9.28
N GLU A 112 9.40 12.30 10.06
CA GLU A 112 9.45 13.76 9.96
C GLU A 112 9.98 14.21 8.58
N GLN A 113 11.03 13.56 8.09
CA GLN A 113 11.63 13.89 6.80
C GLN A 113 10.68 13.66 5.62
N VAL A 114 9.97 12.53 5.62
CA VAL A 114 9.11 12.11 4.48
C VAL A 114 7.75 12.78 4.52
N TYR A 115 7.12 12.81 5.71
CA TYR A 115 5.72 13.25 5.86
C TYR A 115 5.56 14.63 6.49
N ALA A 116 6.66 15.25 6.96
CA ALA A 116 6.65 16.53 7.69
C ALA A 116 5.72 16.49 8.92
N VAL A 117 5.71 15.39 9.64
CA VAL A 117 4.97 15.20 10.89
C VAL A 117 5.87 14.63 11.97
N LYS A 118 5.60 15.00 13.24
CA LYS A 118 6.18 14.34 14.41
C LYS A 118 5.35 13.11 14.76
N ALA A 119 6.02 12.03 15.04
CA ALA A 119 5.36 10.77 15.41
C ALA A 119 6.16 10.04 16.49
N ASP A 120 5.44 9.35 17.35
CA ASP A 120 6.01 8.33 18.23
C ASP A 120 5.97 6.98 17.50
N ILE A 121 7.05 6.21 17.65
CA ILE A 121 7.12 4.85 17.10
C ILE A 121 6.87 3.87 18.26
N LEU A 122 5.67 3.33 18.27
CA LEU A 122 5.25 2.29 19.21
C LEU A 122 5.58 0.91 18.67
N GLN A 123 5.68 -0.09 19.55
CA GLN A 123 5.90 -1.47 19.13
C GLN A 123 4.71 -2.34 19.54
N HIS A 124 4.19 -3.11 18.59
CA HIS A 124 3.14 -4.09 18.85
C HIS A 124 3.45 -5.42 18.14
N GLY A 125 3.78 -6.46 18.92
CA GLY A 125 4.15 -7.76 18.37
C GLY A 125 5.39 -7.73 17.45
N GLY A 126 6.35 -6.83 17.71
CA GLY A 126 7.56 -6.65 16.89
C GLY A 126 7.35 -5.79 15.64
N VAL A 127 6.12 -5.28 15.41
CA VAL A 127 5.79 -4.40 14.29
C VAL A 127 5.76 -2.95 14.77
N PRO A 128 6.46 -2.01 14.11
CA PRO A 128 6.37 -0.59 14.44
C PRO A 128 4.99 -0.03 14.07
N ILE A 129 4.44 0.79 14.97
CA ILE A 129 3.21 1.56 14.77
C ILE A 129 3.54 3.03 14.86
N ILE A 130 3.24 3.77 13.81
CA ILE A 130 3.47 5.19 13.71
C ILE A 130 2.26 5.93 14.29
N ALA A 131 2.45 6.63 15.43
CA ALA A 131 1.46 7.46 16.09
C ALA A 131 1.79 8.94 15.81
N ALA A 132 1.33 9.47 14.68
CA ALA A 132 1.55 10.87 14.32
C ALA A 132 0.72 11.80 15.24
N HIS A 133 1.35 12.87 15.78
CA HIS A 133 0.70 13.77 16.74
C HIS A 133 0.88 15.25 16.44
N ALA A 134 1.78 15.66 15.55
CA ALA A 134 1.97 17.05 15.19
C ALA A 134 2.49 17.23 13.74
N VAL A 135 2.13 18.33 13.10
CA VAL A 135 2.67 18.75 11.80
C VAL A 135 3.90 19.63 12.03
N THR A 136 5.01 19.39 11.35
CA THR A 136 6.24 20.18 11.50
C THR A 136 6.34 21.34 10.52
N LYS A 137 5.63 21.26 9.38
CA LYS A 137 5.53 22.34 8.39
C LYS A 137 4.08 22.52 7.99
N THR A 138 3.60 23.77 8.02
CA THR A 138 2.29 24.09 7.43
C THR A 138 2.33 23.74 5.95
N PRO A 139 1.35 22.97 5.39
CA PRO A 139 1.28 22.74 3.97
C PRO A 139 1.22 24.08 3.25
N THR A 140 2.24 24.45 2.49
CA THR A 140 2.13 25.53 1.53
C THR A 140 1.19 25.04 0.44
N MET A 141 -0.08 25.45 0.47
CA MET A 141 -0.98 25.27 -0.66
C MET A 141 -0.31 25.91 -1.87
N GLY A 142 0.03 25.06 -2.85
CA GLY A 142 0.91 25.40 -3.96
C GLY A 142 0.42 26.62 -4.74
N GLU A 143 1.34 27.52 -5.01
CA GLU A 143 1.25 28.66 -5.93
C GLU A 143 1.02 28.25 -7.39
N ASN A 144 0.59 27.02 -7.67
CA ASN A 144 0.54 26.45 -9.04
C ASN A 144 -0.80 26.62 -9.76
N ASP A 145 -1.84 27.22 -9.11
CA ASP A 145 -3.15 27.40 -9.75
C ASP A 145 -3.39 28.81 -10.34
N ARG A 146 -2.36 29.65 -10.45
CA ARG A 146 -2.52 31.03 -10.99
C ARG A 146 -1.85 31.29 -12.35
N LYS A 147 -1.47 30.26 -13.11
CA LYS A 147 -0.98 30.45 -14.49
C LYS A 147 -1.78 29.64 -15.49
N GLY A 148 -2.98 30.02 -15.78
CA GLY A 148 -3.80 29.33 -16.77
C GLY A 148 -5.10 30.01 -17.19
N ILE A 149 -5.26 31.32 -16.97
CA ILE A 149 -6.33 32.09 -17.61
C ILE A 149 -5.73 33.42 -18.09
N ARG A 150 -5.17 33.41 -19.27
CA ARG A 150 -5.06 34.61 -20.13
C ARG A 150 -5.30 34.21 -21.56
N HIS A 151 -6.50 34.61 -21.99
CA HIS A 151 -7.02 34.86 -23.35
C HIS A 151 -6.98 33.69 -24.35
#